data_153eb9d907b0239b1a5ed4515d8f4027
#
_entry.id   153eb9d907b0239b1a5ed4515d8f4027
#
_cell.length_a   1.000
_cell.length_b   1.000
_cell.length_c   1.000
_cell.angle_alpha   90.00
_cell.angle_beta   90.00
_cell.angle_gamma   90.00
#
_symmetry.space_group_name_H-M   'P 1'
#
loop_
_entity.id
_entity.type
_entity.pdbx_description
1 polymer ?
#
loop_
_entity_poly.entity_id
_entity_poly.type
_entity_poly.pdbx_seq_one_letter_code
_entity_poly.pdbx_strand_id
1 'polypeptide(L)'
;EACPAGAVKLGQKLCDKEGCEITYPQMPLPGNQPWGEHMWSHNYRDVNRINCYDTGTAPCKTACPAHIGIQGYLQLAKEGRYEDALALIKKDNPLPAVCGHVCNRRCEDACTRGTIDEAVAIDEVKRFIAERDLNAETRFIPKKTIPSLKGGFEEKIAIIGAGPAGLSCAYFLALTGYKPTIFEKNAEPGGMLRYGIPSYKLEKDLLAAEIDVIRQLGVEIRCGVEVGKDVTIEDLREQGYKGFYAAIGCQRGRKPGISGENAEGAYTAVDFLRKAGAKESFALEGDVVVVGGGNVAIDAARISSRCIDAKISMFCLEAREKMPASNEEIEEALEEGIELNCGW
;
A
#
# COMPACT_ATOMS: atom_id res chain seq x y z
N GLU A 1 -5.05 -26.77 9.79
CA GLU A 1 -4.22 -27.98 9.98
C GLU A 1 -3.25 -27.82 11.11
N ALA A 2 -2.91 -28.97 11.71
CA ALA A 2 -2.20 -29.10 12.96
C ALA A 2 -0.87 -28.33 13.01
N CYS A 3 -0.55 -27.82 14.17
CA CYS A 3 0.76 -27.29 14.52
C CYS A 3 1.87 -28.22 13.95
N PRO A 4 2.88 -27.70 13.22
CA PRO A 4 3.95 -28.52 12.61
C PRO A 4 4.71 -29.37 13.66
N ALA A 5 4.69 -28.96 14.94
CA ALA A 5 5.26 -29.70 16.05
C ALA A 5 4.34 -30.83 16.59
N GLY A 6 3.16 -31.03 16.00
CA GLY A 6 2.20 -32.06 16.47
C GLY A 6 1.58 -31.78 17.83
N ALA A 7 1.75 -30.57 18.38
CA ALA A 7 1.29 -30.22 19.73
C ALA A 7 -0.22 -30.02 19.82
N VAL A 8 -0.89 -29.73 18.69
CA VAL A 8 -2.36 -29.58 18.62
C VAL A 8 -2.90 -30.36 17.44
N LYS A 9 -3.77 -31.33 17.72
CA LYS A 9 -4.53 -32.06 16.71
C LYS A 9 -6.01 -31.73 16.84
N LEU A 10 -6.66 -31.42 15.72
CA LEU A 10 -8.11 -31.21 15.67
C LEU A 10 -8.83 -32.45 16.24
N GLY A 11 -9.75 -32.23 17.20
CA GLY A 11 -10.56 -33.27 17.81
C GLY A 11 -9.90 -34.06 18.95
N GLN A 12 -8.70 -33.71 19.38
CA GLN A 12 -8.11 -34.30 20.62
C GLN A 12 -8.35 -33.39 21.82
N LYS A 13 -8.75 -33.99 22.93
CA LYS A 13 -8.83 -33.32 24.23
C LYS A 13 -7.42 -33.06 24.73
N LEU A 14 -7.17 -31.84 25.20
CA LEU A 14 -5.93 -31.49 25.87
C LEU A 14 -6.06 -31.98 27.31
N CYS A 15 -5.07 -32.74 27.80
CA CYS A 15 -4.97 -33.17 29.18
C CYS A 15 -3.68 -32.62 29.80
N ASP A 16 -3.74 -32.29 31.08
CA ASP A 16 -2.57 -31.97 31.89
C ASP A 16 -1.67 -33.20 32.12
N LYS A 17 -0.60 -33.02 32.88
CA LYS A 17 0.33 -34.12 33.21
C LYS A 17 -0.30 -35.22 34.07
N GLU A 18 -1.40 -34.90 34.76
CA GLU A 18 -2.18 -35.80 35.58
C GLU A 18 -3.33 -36.47 34.80
N GLY A 19 -3.48 -36.16 33.51
CA GLY A 19 -4.52 -36.73 32.64
C GLY A 19 -5.89 -36.04 32.73
N CYS A 20 -5.98 -34.92 33.45
CA CYS A 20 -7.21 -34.16 33.56
C CYS A 20 -7.43 -33.31 32.30
N GLU A 21 -8.65 -33.30 31.78
CA GLU A 21 -9.01 -32.50 30.59
C GLU A 21 -8.86 -31.01 30.89
N ILE A 22 -7.99 -30.32 30.12
CA ILE A 22 -7.83 -28.88 30.22
C ILE A 22 -8.93 -28.25 29.37
N THR A 23 -9.94 -27.70 30.01
CA THR A 23 -10.90 -26.79 29.38
C THR A 23 -10.38 -25.37 29.48
N TYR A 24 -9.90 -24.83 28.38
CA TYR A 24 -9.68 -23.39 28.32
C TYR A 24 -11.04 -22.70 28.45
N PRO A 25 -11.19 -21.76 29.39
CA PRO A 25 -12.38 -20.95 29.43
C PRO A 25 -12.46 -20.26 28.06
N GLN A 26 -13.53 -20.51 27.33
CA GLN A 26 -13.83 -19.68 26.16
C GLN A 26 -13.93 -18.26 26.68
N MET A 27 -13.00 -17.40 26.31
CA MET A 27 -13.10 -15.99 26.67
C MET A 27 -14.45 -15.50 26.21
N PRO A 28 -15.29 -14.98 27.12
CA PRO A 28 -16.56 -14.44 26.71
C PRO A 28 -16.27 -13.30 25.74
N LEU A 29 -16.82 -13.41 24.53
CA LEU A 29 -16.82 -12.30 23.60
C LEU A 29 -17.41 -11.09 24.30
N PRO A 30 -16.92 -9.86 24.05
CA PRO A 30 -17.51 -8.68 24.63
C PRO A 30 -19.02 -8.69 24.39
N GLY A 31 -19.81 -8.77 25.47
CA GLY A 31 -21.25 -8.80 25.39
C GLY A 31 -21.93 -10.18 25.37
N ASN A 32 -21.22 -11.28 25.66
CA ASN A 32 -21.79 -12.65 25.72
C ASN A 32 -22.60 -13.07 24.47
N GLN A 33 -22.29 -12.53 23.32
CA GLN A 33 -23.01 -12.86 22.08
C GLN A 33 -22.29 -13.97 21.31
N PRO A 34 -23.01 -14.95 20.77
CA PRO A 34 -22.40 -15.94 19.89
C PRO A 34 -21.86 -15.28 18.63
N TRP A 35 -20.74 -15.76 18.15
CA TRP A 35 -20.16 -15.34 16.87
C TRP A 35 -21.18 -15.49 15.74
N GLY A 36 -21.41 -14.43 14.99
CA GLY A 36 -22.25 -14.40 13.82
C GLY A 36 -21.66 -13.53 12.72
N GLU A 37 -22.21 -13.62 11.55
CA GLU A 37 -21.75 -12.89 10.34
C GLU A 37 -21.70 -11.36 10.58
N HIS A 38 -22.59 -10.83 11.43
CA HIS A 38 -22.64 -9.44 11.84
C HIS A 38 -21.43 -8.98 12.68
N MET A 39 -20.66 -9.91 13.23
CA MET A 39 -19.44 -9.64 13.98
C MET A 39 -18.21 -9.50 13.08
N TRP A 40 -18.34 -9.82 11.80
CA TRP A 40 -17.28 -9.69 10.82
C TRP A 40 -17.22 -8.27 10.28
N SER A 41 -16.08 -7.65 10.39
CA SER A 41 -15.77 -6.38 9.73
C SER A 41 -14.75 -6.64 8.62
N HIS A 42 -14.76 -5.78 7.58
CA HIS A 42 -13.70 -5.79 6.57
C HIS A 42 -12.31 -5.56 7.19
N ASN A 43 -12.29 -4.92 8.37
CA ASN A 43 -11.10 -4.71 9.19
C ASN A 43 -11.10 -5.68 10.38
N TYR A 44 -11.48 -6.94 10.17
CA TYR A 44 -11.57 -7.97 11.20
C TYR A 44 -10.38 -7.96 12.18
N ARG A 45 -9.17 -7.77 11.67
CA ARG A 45 -7.94 -7.76 12.47
C ARG A 45 -7.75 -6.48 13.27
N ASP A 46 -8.29 -5.36 12.82
CA ASP A 46 -8.23 -4.08 13.53
C ASP A 46 -9.31 -3.96 14.60
N VAL A 47 -10.47 -4.54 14.35
CA VAL A 47 -11.64 -4.49 15.26
C VAL A 47 -11.58 -5.58 16.32
N ASN A 48 -11.18 -6.79 15.96
CA ASN A 48 -11.04 -7.91 16.88
C ASN A 48 -9.62 -8.00 17.44
N ARG A 49 -9.19 -6.98 18.15
CA ARG A 49 -7.90 -6.96 18.86
C ARG A 49 -7.76 -8.07 19.93
N ILE A 50 -8.85 -8.73 20.25
CA ILE A 50 -8.98 -9.69 21.36
C ILE A 50 -7.99 -10.84 21.22
N ASN A 51 -7.68 -11.29 20.01
CA ASN A 51 -6.80 -12.44 19.80
C ASN A 51 -5.47 -12.13 19.12
N CYS A 52 -5.20 -10.87 18.78
CA CYS A 52 -3.96 -10.51 18.09
C CYS A 52 -2.73 -10.59 19.01
N TYR A 53 -2.91 -10.41 20.29
CA TYR A 53 -1.82 -10.43 21.28
C TYR A 53 -1.61 -11.81 21.90
N ASP A 54 -2.63 -12.64 21.97
CA ASP A 54 -2.58 -13.97 22.60
C ASP A 54 -2.12 -15.07 21.64
N THR A 55 -1.99 -14.79 20.36
CA THR A 55 -1.57 -15.77 19.34
C THR A 55 -0.06 -15.98 19.24
N GLY A 56 0.74 -15.28 20.04
CA GLY A 56 2.21 -15.29 19.93
C GLY A 56 2.74 -14.60 18.68
N THR A 57 1.89 -13.87 17.95
CA THR A 57 2.31 -13.10 16.79
C THR A 57 2.85 -11.74 17.22
N ALA A 58 4.00 -11.33 16.69
CA ALA A 58 4.60 -10.04 17.02
C ALA A 58 3.65 -8.88 16.67
N PRO A 59 3.52 -7.86 17.56
CA PRO A 59 2.66 -6.71 17.33
C PRO A 59 2.95 -5.98 16.01
N CYS A 60 4.22 -5.85 15.64
CA CYS A 60 4.62 -5.23 14.36
C CYS A 60 4.07 -5.99 13.14
N LYS A 61 4.06 -7.32 13.16
CA LYS A 61 3.46 -8.13 12.09
C LYS A 61 1.95 -7.95 12.05
N THR A 62 1.30 -7.92 13.21
CA THR A 62 -0.15 -7.73 13.31
C THR A 62 -0.59 -6.35 12.84
N ALA A 63 0.17 -5.30 13.16
CA ALA A 63 -0.10 -3.93 12.76
C ALA A 63 0.16 -3.68 11.27
N CYS A 64 1.01 -4.50 10.63
CA CYS A 64 1.27 -4.40 9.19
C CYS A 64 0.05 -4.88 8.40
N PRO A 65 -0.57 -4.06 7.53
CA PRO A 65 -1.72 -4.49 6.72
C PRO A 65 -1.43 -5.69 5.81
N ALA A 66 -0.18 -5.82 5.33
CA ALA A 66 0.28 -6.95 4.51
C ALA A 66 0.78 -8.14 5.34
N HIS A 67 0.84 -8.02 6.66
CA HIS A 67 1.34 -9.05 7.59
C HIS A 67 2.70 -9.63 7.23
N ILE A 68 3.60 -8.78 6.74
CA ILE A 68 4.96 -9.16 6.35
C ILE A 68 5.67 -9.83 7.53
N GLY A 69 6.52 -10.80 7.24
CA GLY A 69 7.35 -11.49 8.23
C GLY A 69 8.48 -10.63 8.78
N ILE A 70 8.15 -9.54 9.49
CA ILE A 70 9.07 -8.46 9.91
C ILE A 70 10.26 -8.99 10.68
N GLN A 71 10.04 -9.77 11.73
CA GLN A 71 11.11 -10.33 12.55
C GLN A 71 12.07 -11.19 11.72
N GLY A 72 11.52 -11.94 10.75
CA GLY A 72 12.31 -12.80 9.87
C GLY A 72 13.25 -11.99 8.98
N TYR A 73 12.75 -10.97 8.27
CA TYR A 73 13.61 -10.20 7.39
C TYR A 73 14.61 -9.32 8.15
N LEU A 74 14.26 -8.81 9.34
CA LEU A 74 15.21 -8.09 10.19
C LEU A 74 16.35 -8.99 10.66
N GLN A 75 16.05 -10.25 11.04
CA GLN A 75 17.08 -11.21 11.41
C GLN A 75 17.99 -11.56 10.22
N LEU A 76 17.41 -11.79 9.04
CA LEU A 76 18.17 -12.06 7.83
C LEU A 76 19.06 -10.86 7.42
N ALA A 77 18.53 -9.63 7.57
CA ALA A 77 19.30 -8.41 7.33
C ALA A 77 20.48 -8.27 8.30
N LYS A 78 20.26 -8.58 9.60
CA LYS A 78 21.33 -8.62 10.61
C LYS A 78 22.45 -9.59 10.24
N GLU A 79 22.11 -10.70 9.60
CA GLU A 79 23.05 -11.70 9.12
C GLU A 79 23.73 -11.34 7.79
N GLY A 80 23.36 -10.19 7.18
CA GLY A 80 23.84 -9.77 5.85
C GLY A 80 23.19 -10.53 4.68
N ARG A 81 22.17 -11.34 4.93
CA ARG A 81 21.43 -12.15 3.94
C ARG A 81 20.30 -11.34 3.31
N TYR A 82 20.66 -10.27 2.60
CA TYR A 82 19.69 -9.30 2.09
C TYR A 82 18.77 -9.88 1.00
N GLU A 83 19.27 -10.79 0.15
CA GLU A 83 18.45 -11.44 -0.87
C GLU A 83 17.37 -12.35 -0.23
N ASP A 84 17.73 -13.12 0.80
CA ASP A 84 16.78 -13.95 1.54
C ASP A 84 15.74 -13.07 2.28
N ALA A 85 16.19 -11.95 2.83
CA ALA A 85 15.31 -10.96 3.47
C ALA A 85 14.32 -10.38 2.46
N LEU A 86 14.77 -9.99 1.26
CA LEU A 86 13.93 -9.50 0.19
C LEU A 86 12.94 -10.58 -0.29
N ALA A 87 13.40 -11.81 -0.45
CA ALA A 87 12.56 -12.95 -0.80
C ALA A 87 11.43 -13.15 0.21
N LEU A 88 11.72 -12.98 1.51
CA LEU A 88 10.71 -13.07 2.56
C LEU A 88 9.71 -11.91 2.49
N ILE A 89 10.18 -10.68 2.27
CA ILE A 89 9.31 -9.50 2.12
C ILE A 89 8.40 -9.66 0.91
N LYS A 90 8.93 -10.08 -0.24
CA LYS A 90 8.20 -10.22 -1.51
C LYS A 90 7.17 -11.36 -1.52
N LYS A 91 7.10 -12.19 -0.48
CA LYS A 91 5.97 -13.14 -0.29
C LYS A 91 4.64 -12.43 -0.05
N ASP A 92 4.68 -11.29 0.64
CA ASP A 92 3.48 -10.58 1.08
C ASP A 92 3.40 -9.15 0.51
N ASN A 93 4.53 -8.58 0.07
CA ASN A 93 4.62 -7.23 -0.48
C ASN A 93 5.37 -7.23 -1.82
N PRO A 94 4.69 -7.00 -2.94
CA PRO A 94 5.30 -6.96 -4.27
C PRO A 94 6.10 -5.69 -4.56
N LEU A 95 5.85 -4.59 -3.82
CA LEU A 95 6.45 -3.27 -4.02
C LEU A 95 7.14 -2.76 -2.75
N PRO A 96 8.18 -3.45 -2.24
CA PRO A 96 8.80 -3.12 -0.97
C PRO A 96 9.54 -1.79 -0.95
N ALA A 97 10.17 -1.36 -2.05
CA ALA A 97 10.84 -0.07 -2.13
C ALA A 97 9.81 1.08 -2.13
N VAL A 98 8.74 0.99 -2.93
CA VAL A 98 7.63 1.94 -2.88
C VAL A 98 7.07 2.07 -1.47
N CYS A 99 6.79 0.94 -0.80
CA CYS A 99 6.31 0.97 0.58
C CYS A 99 7.34 1.57 1.55
N GLY A 100 8.64 1.43 1.30
CA GLY A 100 9.70 2.06 2.10
C GLY A 100 9.72 3.58 2.02
N HIS A 101 9.08 4.16 1.00
CA HIS A 101 9.00 5.62 0.82
C HIS A 101 7.68 6.23 1.29
N VAL A 102 6.57 5.45 1.27
CA VAL A 102 5.23 6.03 1.47
C VAL A 102 4.41 5.30 2.54
N CYS A 103 5.01 4.39 3.30
CA CYS A 103 4.33 3.67 4.37
C CYS A 103 4.13 4.57 5.60
N ASN A 104 2.96 4.48 6.22
CA ASN A 104 2.67 5.15 7.49
C ASN A 104 3.19 4.42 8.74
N ARG A 105 4.07 3.47 8.59
CA ARG A 105 4.89 2.79 9.61
C ARG A 105 4.14 2.26 10.85
N ARG A 106 2.89 1.84 10.71
CA ARG A 106 2.09 1.29 11.84
C ARG A 106 2.77 0.16 12.61
N CYS A 107 3.69 -0.56 11.99
CA CYS A 107 4.49 -1.58 12.64
C CYS A 107 5.48 -1.00 13.65
N GLU A 108 5.99 0.19 13.42
CA GLU A 108 6.87 0.93 14.32
C GLU A 108 6.08 1.49 15.50
N ASP A 109 4.88 2.07 15.26
CA ASP A 109 3.97 2.52 16.32
C ASP A 109 3.59 1.38 17.28
N ALA A 110 3.46 0.15 16.76
CA ALA A 110 3.14 -1.04 17.54
C ALA A 110 4.38 -1.79 18.08
N CYS A 111 5.58 -1.26 17.87
CA CYS A 111 6.81 -1.91 18.27
C CYS A 111 6.95 -1.92 19.80
N THR A 112 7.05 -3.11 20.39
CA THR A 112 7.23 -3.26 21.86
C THR A 112 8.55 -2.65 22.36
N ARG A 113 9.56 -2.54 21.50
CA ARG A 113 10.82 -1.87 21.87
C ARG A 113 10.60 -0.39 22.18
N GLY A 114 9.67 0.28 21.49
CA GLY A 114 9.30 1.67 21.74
C GLY A 114 8.76 1.95 23.16
N THR A 115 8.42 0.90 23.93
CA THR A 115 8.08 1.04 25.35
C THR A 115 9.30 1.10 26.28
N ILE A 116 10.49 0.82 25.77
CA ILE A 116 11.75 0.76 26.53
C ILE A 116 12.66 1.95 26.15
N ASP A 117 12.88 2.12 24.85
CA ASP A 117 13.72 3.19 24.28
C ASP A 117 13.06 3.73 22.99
N GLU A 118 13.46 3.22 21.84
CA GLU A 118 12.93 3.63 20.54
C GLU A 118 12.43 2.43 19.74
N ALA A 119 11.41 2.64 18.90
CA ALA A 119 10.96 1.63 17.97
C ALA A 119 12.10 1.21 17.02
N VAL A 120 12.12 -0.06 16.63
CA VAL A 120 13.03 -0.51 15.58
C VAL A 120 12.64 0.17 14.26
N ALA A 121 13.59 0.74 13.53
CA ALA A 121 13.39 1.35 12.21
C ALA A 121 13.07 0.27 11.14
N ILE A 122 11.89 -0.30 11.26
CA ILE A 122 11.43 -1.48 10.50
C ILE A 122 11.32 -1.14 9.01
N ASP A 123 10.76 0.03 8.73
CA ASP A 123 10.49 0.48 7.37
C ASP A 123 11.78 0.88 6.65
N GLU A 124 12.67 1.57 7.32
CA GLU A 124 13.97 1.95 6.78
C GLU A 124 14.84 0.73 6.43
N VAL A 125 14.83 -0.30 7.28
CA VAL A 125 15.53 -1.56 6.96
C VAL A 125 14.91 -2.24 5.74
N LYS A 126 13.59 -2.26 5.62
CA LYS A 126 12.89 -2.78 4.44
C LYS A 126 13.24 -1.98 3.18
N ARG A 127 13.23 -0.65 3.27
CA ARG A 127 13.65 0.27 2.22
C ARG A 127 15.07 -0.02 1.75
N PHE A 128 16.02 -0.07 2.70
CA PHE A 128 17.42 -0.37 2.40
C PHE A 128 17.58 -1.71 1.66
N ILE A 129 16.91 -2.77 2.11
CA ILE A 129 16.97 -4.09 1.47
C ILE A 129 16.47 -4.02 0.02
N ALA A 130 15.34 -3.33 -0.20
CA ALA A 130 14.72 -3.24 -1.51
C ALA A 130 15.54 -2.36 -2.48
N GLU A 131 15.99 -1.18 -2.04
CA GLU A 131 16.80 -0.29 -2.87
C GLU A 131 18.17 -0.90 -3.22
N ARG A 132 18.77 -1.62 -2.28
CA ARG A 132 20.02 -2.36 -2.55
C ARG A 132 19.86 -3.34 -3.72
N ASP A 133 18.73 -4.05 -3.78
CA ASP A 133 18.43 -4.97 -4.88
C ASP A 133 18.16 -4.23 -6.19
N LEU A 134 17.39 -3.14 -6.14
CA LEU A 134 17.08 -2.35 -7.34
C LEU A 134 18.31 -1.69 -7.96
N ASN A 135 19.32 -1.39 -7.17
CA ASN A 135 20.59 -0.81 -7.59
C ASN A 135 21.64 -1.87 -7.96
N ALA A 136 21.37 -3.16 -7.78
CA ALA A 136 22.27 -4.23 -8.17
C ALA A 136 22.27 -4.46 -9.69
N GLU A 137 23.37 -5.00 -10.22
CA GLU A 137 23.46 -5.40 -11.63
C GLU A 137 22.42 -6.48 -11.99
N THR A 138 22.17 -7.38 -11.05
CA THR A 138 21.17 -8.46 -11.17
C THR A 138 20.15 -8.33 -10.05
N ARG A 139 18.89 -8.12 -10.40
CA ARG A 139 17.79 -8.00 -9.45
C ARG A 139 17.21 -9.35 -9.07
N PHE A 140 16.75 -9.45 -7.84
CA PHE A 140 16.01 -10.61 -7.36
C PHE A 140 14.63 -10.69 -8.03
N ILE A 141 14.42 -11.73 -8.83
CA ILE A 141 13.11 -12.05 -9.39
C ILE A 141 12.55 -13.27 -8.65
N PRO A 142 11.40 -13.15 -7.97
CA PRO A 142 10.83 -14.26 -7.22
C PRO A 142 10.55 -15.49 -8.10
N LYS A 143 10.83 -16.66 -7.57
CA LYS A 143 10.53 -17.91 -8.26
C LYS A 143 9.02 -18.17 -8.25
N LYS A 144 8.48 -18.59 -9.40
CA LYS A 144 7.08 -18.99 -9.51
C LYS A 144 6.81 -20.24 -8.67
N THR A 145 5.71 -20.20 -7.92
CA THR A 145 5.21 -21.35 -7.17
C THR A 145 3.92 -21.81 -7.83
N ILE A 146 4.03 -22.70 -8.82
CA ILE A 146 2.91 -23.15 -9.63
C ILE A 146 2.26 -24.36 -8.94
N PRO A 147 1.00 -24.24 -8.47
CA PRO A 147 0.33 -25.33 -7.76
C PRO A 147 -0.14 -26.47 -8.67
N SER A 148 -0.03 -26.32 -10.00
CA SER A 148 -0.47 -27.28 -10.98
C SER A 148 0.67 -28.20 -11.43
N LEU A 149 0.43 -29.52 -11.45
CA LEU A 149 1.36 -30.52 -12.00
C LEU A 149 1.52 -30.42 -13.53
N LYS A 150 0.62 -29.70 -14.20
CA LYS A 150 0.65 -29.50 -15.67
C LYS A 150 1.47 -28.27 -16.09
N GLY A 151 2.12 -27.59 -15.15
CA GLY A 151 2.74 -26.30 -15.38
C GLY A 151 1.77 -25.14 -15.14
N GLY A 152 2.00 -23.96 -15.75
CA GLY A 152 1.16 -22.79 -15.57
C GLY A 152 -0.27 -22.96 -16.11
N PHE A 153 -1.06 -21.93 -15.92
CA PHE A 153 -2.44 -21.85 -16.38
C PHE A 153 -2.50 -21.15 -17.74
N GLU A 154 -3.39 -21.59 -18.61
CA GLU A 154 -3.58 -21.01 -19.94
C GLU A 154 -4.65 -19.91 -19.97
N GLU A 155 -5.45 -19.83 -18.92
CA GLU A 155 -6.50 -18.85 -18.79
C GLU A 155 -5.92 -17.42 -18.75
N LYS A 156 -6.38 -16.60 -19.70
CA LYS A 156 -6.03 -15.19 -19.76
C LYS A 156 -6.82 -14.41 -18.71
N ILE A 157 -6.11 -13.59 -17.95
CA ILE A 157 -6.71 -12.72 -16.93
C ILE A 157 -6.47 -11.27 -17.35
N ALA A 158 -7.53 -10.49 -17.45
CA ALA A 158 -7.48 -9.06 -17.72
C ALA A 158 -7.54 -8.28 -16.39
N ILE A 159 -6.59 -7.39 -16.17
CA ILE A 159 -6.56 -6.49 -15.03
C ILE A 159 -6.75 -5.07 -15.55
N ILE A 160 -7.73 -4.34 -15.01
CA ILE A 160 -8.10 -3.01 -15.49
C ILE A 160 -7.52 -1.98 -14.52
N GLY A 161 -6.42 -1.35 -14.93
CA GLY A 161 -5.66 -0.36 -14.17
C GLY A 161 -4.33 -0.89 -13.66
N ALA A 162 -3.26 -0.13 -13.91
CA ALA A 162 -1.89 -0.41 -13.49
C ALA A 162 -1.48 0.37 -12.23
N GLY A 163 -2.42 0.68 -11.34
CA GLY A 163 -2.14 1.18 -10.01
C GLY A 163 -1.64 0.09 -9.07
N PRO A 164 -1.32 0.39 -7.79
CA PRO A 164 -0.78 -0.57 -6.83
C PRO A 164 -1.64 -1.84 -6.70
N ALA A 165 -2.96 -1.72 -6.75
CA ALA A 165 -3.87 -2.86 -6.67
C ALA A 165 -3.74 -3.81 -7.88
N GLY A 166 -3.72 -3.24 -9.09
CA GLY A 166 -3.57 -4.02 -10.33
C GLY A 166 -2.20 -4.66 -10.45
N LEU A 167 -1.15 -3.92 -10.12
CA LEU A 167 0.23 -4.42 -10.09
C LEU A 167 0.40 -5.56 -9.09
N SER A 168 -0.15 -5.43 -7.89
CA SER A 168 -0.11 -6.49 -6.88
C SER A 168 -0.89 -7.73 -7.31
N CYS A 169 -2.09 -7.56 -7.87
CA CYS A 169 -2.87 -8.67 -8.41
C CYS A 169 -2.09 -9.42 -9.50
N ALA A 170 -1.52 -8.69 -10.45
CA ALA A 170 -0.73 -9.26 -11.54
C ALA A 170 0.50 -10.02 -11.02
N TYR A 171 1.19 -9.47 -10.03
CA TYR A 171 2.35 -10.09 -9.39
C TYR A 171 2.00 -11.47 -8.81
N PHE A 172 0.96 -11.55 -7.97
CA PHE A 172 0.57 -12.81 -7.33
C PHE A 172 0.01 -13.82 -8.33
N LEU A 173 -0.73 -13.36 -9.35
CA LEU A 173 -1.18 -14.24 -10.43
C LEU A 173 0.01 -14.81 -11.23
N ALA A 174 0.99 -13.99 -11.56
CA ALA A 174 2.18 -14.44 -12.27
C ALA A 174 3.02 -15.44 -11.46
N LEU A 175 3.15 -15.22 -10.15
CA LEU A 175 3.82 -16.16 -9.23
C LEU A 175 3.14 -17.52 -9.19
N THR A 176 1.81 -17.57 -9.30
CA THR A 176 1.04 -18.81 -9.31
C THR A 176 0.91 -19.46 -10.69
N GLY A 177 1.51 -18.85 -11.73
CA GLY A 177 1.63 -19.44 -13.06
C GLY A 177 0.59 -18.97 -14.08
N TYR A 178 -0.23 -17.97 -13.75
CA TYR A 178 -1.09 -17.31 -14.74
C TYR A 178 -0.29 -16.33 -15.62
N LYS A 179 -0.92 -15.92 -16.73
CA LYS A 179 -0.38 -14.90 -17.65
C LYS A 179 -1.31 -13.68 -17.66
N PRO A 180 -1.28 -12.84 -16.62
CA PRO A 180 -2.14 -11.66 -16.56
C PRO A 180 -1.69 -10.59 -17.54
N THR A 181 -2.65 -9.88 -18.13
CA THR A 181 -2.43 -8.65 -18.90
C THR A 181 -3.09 -7.48 -18.17
N ILE A 182 -2.35 -6.43 -17.90
CA ILE A 182 -2.87 -5.20 -17.33
C ILE A 182 -3.19 -4.22 -18.47
N PHE A 183 -4.37 -3.63 -18.45
CA PHE A 183 -4.80 -2.54 -19.33
C PHE A 183 -4.80 -1.25 -18.54
N GLU A 184 -4.00 -0.28 -18.96
CA GLU A 184 -3.83 1.02 -18.31
C GLU A 184 -4.15 2.15 -19.29
N LYS A 185 -5.05 3.06 -18.90
CA LYS A 185 -5.46 4.18 -19.73
C LYS A 185 -4.38 5.24 -19.90
N ASN A 186 -3.52 5.41 -18.91
CA ASN A 186 -2.44 6.39 -18.96
C ASN A 186 -1.25 5.83 -19.78
N ALA A 187 -0.36 6.74 -20.20
CA ALA A 187 0.83 6.39 -20.97
C ALA A 187 1.82 5.52 -20.19
N GLU A 188 1.82 5.61 -18.86
CA GLU A 188 2.73 4.87 -18.00
C GLU A 188 2.01 4.20 -16.82
N PRO A 189 2.49 3.04 -16.37
CA PRO A 189 1.92 2.35 -15.22
C PRO A 189 2.34 2.98 -13.89
N GLY A 190 1.60 2.69 -12.82
CA GLY A 190 1.87 3.14 -11.46
C GLY A 190 0.67 3.82 -10.79
N GLY A 191 -0.33 4.24 -11.55
CA GLY A 191 -1.53 4.89 -11.01
C GLY A 191 -1.17 6.09 -10.12
N MET A 192 -1.77 6.19 -8.92
CA MET A 192 -1.50 7.30 -8.00
C MET A 192 -0.04 7.36 -7.50
N LEU A 193 0.69 6.25 -7.50
CA LEU A 193 2.12 6.25 -7.16
C LEU A 193 2.93 7.11 -8.16
N ARG A 194 2.52 7.13 -9.42
CA ARG A 194 3.15 7.94 -10.47
C ARG A 194 2.54 9.33 -10.60
N TYR A 195 1.21 9.40 -10.64
CA TYR A 195 0.49 10.61 -11.02
C TYR A 195 -0.01 11.45 -9.85
N GLY A 196 0.04 10.93 -8.62
CA GLY A 196 -0.44 11.63 -7.43
C GLY A 196 0.66 11.92 -6.42
N ILE A 197 1.51 10.95 -6.11
CA ILE A 197 2.57 11.14 -5.12
C ILE A 197 3.70 11.99 -5.73
N PRO A 198 4.16 13.05 -5.07
CA PRO A 198 5.27 13.88 -5.53
C PRO A 198 6.58 13.11 -5.69
N SER A 199 7.42 13.54 -6.65
CA SER A 199 8.68 12.86 -6.94
C SER A 199 9.71 12.97 -5.81
N TYR A 200 9.62 14.00 -4.96
CA TYR A 200 10.48 14.12 -3.78
C TYR A 200 10.18 13.11 -2.68
N LYS A 201 8.95 12.53 -2.67
CA LYS A 201 8.56 11.43 -1.77
C LYS A 201 8.80 10.07 -2.41
N LEU A 202 8.52 9.94 -3.70
CA LEU A 202 8.64 8.67 -4.43
C LEU A 202 9.22 8.94 -5.82
N GLU A 203 10.49 8.63 -5.99
CA GLU A 203 11.18 8.75 -7.26
C GLU A 203 10.55 7.85 -8.32
N LYS A 204 10.35 8.41 -9.53
CA LYS A 204 9.64 7.69 -10.60
C LYS A 204 10.47 6.58 -11.23
N ASP A 205 11.79 6.70 -11.17
CA ASP A 205 12.71 5.67 -11.66
C ASP A 205 12.72 4.45 -10.71
N LEU A 206 12.65 4.68 -9.39
CA LEU A 206 12.50 3.62 -8.40
C LEU A 206 11.18 2.86 -8.62
N LEU A 207 10.08 3.59 -8.81
CA LEU A 207 8.78 2.98 -9.13
C LEU A 207 8.85 2.16 -10.41
N ALA A 208 9.48 2.69 -11.47
CA ALA A 208 9.65 2.00 -12.74
C ALA A 208 10.47 0.71 -12.56
N ALA A 209 11.52 0.74 -11.75
CA ALA A 209 12.36 -0.41 -11.44
C ALA A 209 11.57 -1.52 -10.72
N GLU A 210 10.71 -1.19 -9.75
CA GLU A 210 9.85 -2.19 -9.09
C GLU A 210 8.78 -2.77 -10.05
N ILE A 211 8.21 -1.94 -10.91
CA ILE A 211 7.26 -2.40 -11.94
C ILE A 211 7.96 -3.33 -12.95
N ASP A 212 9.22 -3.07 -13.27
CA ASP A 212 9.99 -3.92 -14.16
C ASP A 212 10.18 -5.34 -13.61
N VAL A 213 10.38 -5.50 -12.31
CA VAL A 213 10.39 -6.82 -11.65
C VAL A 213 9.08 -7.59 -11.93
N ILE A 214 7.94 -6.89 -11.91
CA ILE A 214 6.64 -7.50 -12.22
C ILE A 214 6.57 -7.91 -13.70
N ARG A 215 7.09 -7.09 -14.61
CA ARG A 215 7.18 -7.44 -16.05
C ARG A 215 8.07 -8.68 -16.27
N GLN A 216 9.19 -8.76 -15.57
CA GLN A 216 10.11 -9.91 -15.66
C GLN A 216 9.48 -11.22 -15.15
N LEU A 217 8.44 -11.17 -14.32
CA LEU A 217 7.61 -12.34 -13.99
C LEU A 217 6.70 -12.80 -15.15
N GLY A 218 6.67 -12.05 -16.27
CA GLY A 218 5.88 -12.36 -17.45
C GLY A 218 4.51 -11.67 -17.46
N VAL A 219 4.34 -10.59 -16.71
CA VAL A 219 3.13 -9.74 -16.76
C VAL A 219 3.22 -8.80 -17.96
N GLU A 220 2.23 -8.84 -18.82
CA GLU A 220 2.05 -7.88 -19.90
C GLU A 220 1.34 -6.62 -19.38
N ILE A 221 1.87 -5.42 -19.69
CA ILE A 221 1.23 -4.14 -19.34
C ILE A 221 1.02 -3.35 -20.63
N ARG A 222 -0.25 -3.14 -20.99
CA ARG A 222 -0.69 -2.36 -22.15
C ARG A 222 -1.15 -0.98 -21.69
N CYS A 223 -0.29 0.01 -21.86
CA CYS A 223 -0.60 1.41 -21.56
C CYS A 223 -1.29 2.09 -22.74
N GLY A 224 -2.01 3.20 -22.46
CA GLY A 224 -2.78 3.96 -23.46
C GLY A 224 -4.06 3.24 -23.92
N VAL A 225 -4.57 2.28 -23.12
CA VAL A 225 -5.80 1.53 -23.44
C VAL A 225 -6.83 1.71 -22.34
N GLU A 226 -7.89 2.45 -22.62
CA GLU A 226 -8.99 2.68 -21.69
C GLU A 226 -10.10 1.63 -21.88
N VAL A 227 -10.24 0.71 -20.94
CA VAL A 227 -11.32 -0.29 -20.97
C VAL A 227 -12.66 0.42 -20.74
N GLY A 228 -13.62 0.14 -21.60
CA GLY A 228 -14.91 0.83 -21.66
C GLY A 228 -14.97 1.95 -22.69
N LYS A 229 -13.82 2.27 -23.33
CA LYS A 229 -13.75 3.27 -24.40
C LYS A 229 -13.03 2.71 -25.64
N ASP A 230 -11.76 2.29 -25.49
CA ASP A 230 -10.93 1.80 -26.58
C ASP A 230 -11.15 0.27 -26.80
N VAL A 231 -11.49 -0.44 -25.74
CA VAL A 231 -11.83 -1.86 -25.73
C VAL A 231 -12.90 -2.13 -24.66
N THR A 232 -13.89 -2.94 -24.99
CA THR A 232 -14.95 -3.33 -24.06
C THR A 232 -14.59 -4.62 -23.31
N ILE A 233 -15.33 -4.95 -22.26
CA ILE A 233 -15.21 -6.26 -21.56
C ILE A 233 -15.61 -7.40 -22.50
N GLU A 234 -16.60 -7.18 -23.34
CA GLU A 234 -17.06 -8.10 -24.37
C GLU A 234 -15.95 -8.42 -25.38
N ASP A 235 -15.28 -7.40 -25.90
CA ASP A 235 -14.13 -7.56 -26.81
C ASP A 235 -13.00 -8.37 -26.15
N LEU A 236 -12.74 -8.11 -24.88
CA LEU A 236 -11.73 -8.87 -24.12
C LEU A 236 -12.14 -10.34 -23.93
N ARG A 237 -13.44 -10.62 -23.72
CA ARG A 237 -13.96 -12.01 -23.67
C ARG A 237 -13.78 -12.72 -25.00
N GLU A 238 -14.04 -12.04 -26.12
CA GLU A 238 -13.83 -12.57 -27.48
C GLU A 238 -12.34 -12.84 -27.73
N GLN A 239 -11.44 -12.02 -27.17
CA GLN A 239 -9.99 -12.24 -27.21
C GLN A 239 -9.54 -13.40 -26.28
N GLY A 240 -10.47 -14.04 -25.57
CA GLY A 240 -10.23 -15.22 -24.76
C GLY A 240 -9.88 -14.95 -23.29
N TYR A 241 -10.06 -13.72 -22.80
CA TYR A 241 -9.92 -13.44 -21.37
C TYR A 241 -11.07 -14.09 -20.58
N LYS A 242 -10.73 -14.82 -19.53
CA LYS A 242 -11.68 -15.60 -18.70
C LYS A 242 -11.95 -14.98 -17.35
N GLY A 243 -10.98 -14.22 -16.80
CA GLY A 243 -11.10 -13.52 -15.53
C GLY A 243 -10.84 -12.03 -15.71
N PHE A 244 -11.52 -11.22 -14.89
CA PHE A 244 -11.41 -9.75 -14.91
C PHE A 244 -11.22 -9.23 -13.51
N TYR A 245 -10.22 -8.37 -13.31
CA TYR A 245 -9.97 -7.69 -12.04
C TYR A 245 -10.04 -6.19 -12.25
N ALA A 246 -11.01 -5.54 -11.62
CA ALA A 246 -11.19 -4.09 -11.71
C ALA A 246 -10.33 -3.39 -10.64
N ALA A 247 -9.27 -2.71 -11.10
CA ALA A 247 -8.33 -1.95 -10.27
C ALA A 247 -8.27 -0.48 -10.68
N ILE A 248 -9.42 0.10 -11.03
CA ILE A 248 -9.56 1.44 -11.64
C ILE A 248 -9.19 2.60 -10.69
N GLY A 249 -9.10 2.34 -9.38
CA GLY A 249 -8.76 3.33 -8.36
C GLY A 249 -9.81 4.42 -8.16
N CYS A 250 -9.42 5.48 -7.43
CA CYS A 250 -10.24 6.65 -7.14
C CYS A 250 -9.47 7.92 -7.52
N GLN A 251 -9.43 8.24 -8.82
CA GLN A 251 -8.63 9.36 -9.34
C GLN A 251 -9.39 10.69 -9.48
N ARG A 252 -10.64 10.75 -9.05
CA ARG A 252 -11.41 11.99 -9.06
C ARG A 252 -11.29 12.69 -7.71
N GLY A 253 -10.87 13.96 -7.74
CA GLY A 253 -10.90 14.82 -6.58
C GLY A 253 -12.36 15.05 -6.13
N ARG A 254 -12.59 15.09 -4.82
CA ARG A 254 -13.89 15.46 -4.26
C ARG A 254 -13.99 16.98 -4.21
N LYS A 255 -15.07 17.53 -4.78
CA LYS A 255 -15.34 18.96 -4.70
C LYS A 255 -16.09 19.30 -3.41
N PRO A 256 -15.75 20.40 -2.75
CA PRO A 256 -16.39 20.79 -1.48
C PRO A 256 -17.83 21.29 -1.64
N GLY A 257 -18.29 21.63 -2.85
CA GLY A 257 -19.64 22.14 -3.09
C GLY A 257 -19.81 23.61 -2.70
N ILE A 258 -18.75 24.39 -2.73
CA ILE A 258 -18.76 25.82 -2.38
C ILE A 258 -18.80 26.70 -3.63
N SER A 259 -19.24 27.95 -3.45
CA SER A 259 -19.21 28.95 -4.52
C SER A 259 -17.77 29.22 -4.96
N GLY A 260 -17.53 29.24 -6.28
CA GLY A 260 -16.19 29.47 -6.85
C GLY A 260 -15.35 28.22 -7.07
N GLU A 261 -15.79 27.03 -6.68
CA GLU A 261 -15.03 25.77 -6.86
C GLU A 261 -14.72 25.40 -8.34
N ASN A 262 -15.39 26.08 -9.28
CA ASN A 262 -15.19 25.91 -10.72
C ASN A 262 -14.58 27.17 -11.38
N ALA A 263 -14.08 28.12 -10.58
CA ALA A 263 -13.44 29.31 -11.10
C ALA A 263 -12.13 28.94 -11.81
N GLU A 264 -11.67 29.83 -12.70
CA GLU A 264 -10.34 29.71 -13.30
C GLU A 264 -9.28 29.74 -12.19
N GLY A 265 -8.29 28.83 -12.26
CA GLY A 265 -7.28 28.65 -11.22
C GLY A 265 -7.71 27.72 -10.07
N ALA A 266 -8.97 27.28 -10.00
CA ALA A 266 -9.40 26.28 -9.02
C ALA A 266 -9.17 24.86 -9.52
N TYR A 267 -8.37 24.09 -8.78
CA TYR A 267 -8.02 22.70 -9.11
C TYR A 267 -8.44 21.76 -7.97
N THR A 268 -8.78 20.51 -8.32
CA THR A 268 -8.71 19.46 -7.32
C THR A 268 -7.24 19.10 -7.06
N ALA A 269 -6.89 18.74 -5.83
CA ALA A 269 -5.51 18.39 -5.51
C ALA A 269 -4.96 17.26 -6.41
N VAL A 270 -5.81 16.28 -6.76
CA VAL A 270 -5.41 15.18 -7.67
C VAL A 270 -5.07 15.68 -9.07
N ASP A 271 -5.89 16.59 -9.64
CA ASP A 271 -5.63 17.15 -10.96
C ASP A 271 -4.39 18.05 -10.95
N PHE A 272 -4.22 18.83 -9.90
CA PHE A 272 -3.05 19.67 -9.67
C PHE A 272 -1.75 18.84 -9.61
N LEU A 273 -1.71 17.84 -8.71
CA LEU A 273 -0.54 16.98 -8.55
C LEU A 273 -0.21 16.19 -9.82
N ARG A 274 -1.23 15.76 -10.58
CA ARG A 274 -1.03 15.10 -11.86
C ARG A 274 -0.34 16.01 -12.87
N LYS A 275 -0.80 17.26 -13.01
CA LYS A 275 -0.18 18.25 -13.92
C LYS A 275 1.24 18.57 -13.51
N ALA A 276 1.48 18.81 -12.23
CA ALA A 276 2.81 19.06 -11.70
C ALA A 276 3.76 17.87 -11.91
N GLY A 277 3.27 16.64 -11.68
CA GLY A 277 4.04 15.41 -11.88
C GLY A 277 4.36 15.10 -13.34
N ALA A 278 3.47 15.48 -14.28
CA ALA A 278 3.68 15.36 -15.72
C ALA A 278 4.61 16.44 -16.27
N LYS A 279 5.05 17.39 -15.44
CA LYS A 279 5.80 18.59 -15.88
C LYS A 279 5.07 19.37 -16.98
N GLU A 280 3.75 19.29 -16.97
CA GLU A 280 2.93 20.14 -17.83
C GLU A 280 3.15 21.59 -17.41
N SER A 281 3.41 22.48 -18.36
CA SER A 281 3.52 23.90 -18.09
C SER A 281 2.13 24.43 -17.74
N PHE A 282 1.85 24.58 -16.46
CA PHE A 282 0.74 25.41 -16.00
C PHE A 282 1.33 26.54 -15.17
N ALA A 283 0.93 27.75 -15.49
CA ALA A 283 1.35 28.91 -14.74
C ALA A 283 0.50 28.98 -13.46
N LEU A 284 1.17 28.94 -12.30
CA LEU A 284 0.58 29.42 -11.07
C LEU A 284 0.95 30.91 -10.95
N GLU A 285 -0.04 31.75 -10.72
CA GLU A 285 0.15 33.18 -10.52
C GLU A 285 -0.54 33.63 -9.24
N GLY A 286 0.16 34.48 -8.47
CA GLY A 286 -0.37 35.01 -7.20
C GLY A 286 -0.34 34.00 -6.07
N ASP A 287 -1.00 34.35 -4.96
CA ASP A 287 -1.04 33.55 -3.74
C ASP A 287 -1.85 32.27 -3.94
N VAL A 288 -1.38 31.18 -3.32
CA VAL A 288 -2.04 29.88 -3.43
C VAL A 288 -2.75 29.53 -2.11
N VAL A 289 -4.01 29.17 -2.23
CA VAL A 289 -4.83 28.69 -1.11
C VAL A 289 -5.12 27.21 -1.29
N VAL A 290 -4.79 26.40 -0.29
CA VAL A 290 -5.09 24.96 -0.27
C VAL A 290 -6.15 24.69 0.79
N VAL A 291 -7.27 24.07 0.41
CA VAL A 291 -8.35 23.71 1.31
C VAL A 291 -8.33 22.23 1.63
N GLY A 292 -8.07 21.89 2.88
CA GLY A 292 -8.03 20.52 3.40
C GLY A 292 -6.86 20.29 4.36
N GLY A 293 -6.98 19.28 5.25
CA GLY A 293 -6.01 18.96 6.30
C GLY A 293 -5.38 17.56 6.17
N GLY A 294 -5.52 16.88 5.03
CA GLY A 294 -4.92 15.55 4.79
C GLY A 294 -3.58 15.60 4.05
N ASN A 295 -2.87 14.48 4.01
CA ASN A 295 -1.56 14.38 3.34
C ASN A 295 -1.58 14.85 1.87
N VAL A 296 -2.68 14.64 1.14
CA VAL A 296 -2.81 15.11 -0.25
C VAL A 296 -2.85 16.64 -0.34
N ALA A 297 -3.45 17.29 0.65
CA ALA A 297 -3.45 18.76 0.74
C ALA A 297 -2.04 19.29 1.08
N ILE A 298 -1.34 18.61 1.99
CA ILE A 298 0.06 18.90 2.27
C ILE A 298 0.92 18.75 1.01
N ASP A 299 0.76 17.68 0.26
CA ASP A 299 1.47 17.46 -1.01
C ASP A 299 1.20 18.58 -2.01
N ALA A 300 -0.06 19.02 -2.14
CA ALA A 300 -0.43 20.11 -3.04
C ALA A 300 0.22 21.44 -2.60
N ALA A 301 0.22 21.74 -1.31
CA ALA A 301 0.84 22.95 -0.76
C ALA A 301 2.37 22.95 -0.98
N ARG A 302 3.03 21.85 -0.68
CA ARG A 302 4.49 21.68 -0.83
C ARG A 302 4.93 21.68 -2.31
N ILE A 303 4.12 21.14 -3.21
CA ILE A 303 4.39 21.26 -4.65
C ILE A 303 4.18 22.70 -5.11
N SER A 304 3.15 23.39 -4.61
CA SER A 304 2.94 24.81 -4.96
C SER A 304 4.14 25.67 -4.57
N SER A 305 4.69 25.50 -3.36
CA SER A 305 5.88 26.26 -2.90
C SER A 305 7.12 26.02 -3.76
N ARG A 306 7.21 24.88 -4.44
CA ARG A 306 8.28 24.57 -5.39
C ARG A 306 8.03 25.08 -6.80
N CYS A 307 6.79 25.39 -7.12
CA CYS A 307 6.42 25.87 -8.46
C CYS A 307 6.40 27.40 -8.57
N ILE A 308 6.18 28.10 -7.46
CA ILE A 308 6.03 29.56 -7.45
C ILE A 308 6.60 30.17 -6.17
N ASP A 309 7.21 31.34 -6.32
CA ASP A 309 7.62 32.18 -5.17
C ASP A 309 6.46 33.12 -4.78
N ALA A 310 5.53 32.57 -4.02
CA ALA A 310 4.32 33.25 -3.57
C ALA A 310 3.91 32.75 -2.19
N LYS A 311 2.94 33.42 -1.56
CA LYS A 311 2.37 32.97 -0.28
C LYS A 311 1.52 31.73 -0.49
N ILE A 312 1.83 30.67 0.27
CA ILE A 312 1.06 29.44 0.28
C ILE A 312 0.36 29.32 1.63
N SER A 313 -0.98 29.30 1.62
CA SER A 313 -1.78 29.19 2.84
C SER A 313 -2.70 27.98 2.78
N MET A 314 -2.68 27.16 3.82
CA MET A 314 -3.57 26.02 3.98
C MET A 314 -4.69 26.36 4.97
N PHE A 315 -5.91 25.93 4.66
CA PHE A 315 -7.09 26.07 5.52
C PHE A 315 -7.74 24.70 5.72
N CYS A 316 -8.00 24.31 6.97
CA CYS A 316 -8.66 23.05 7.29
C CYS A 316 -9.72 23.22 8.41
N LEU A 317 -10.72 22.35 8.39
CA LEU A 317 -11.81 22.33 9.38
C LEU A 317 -11.32 21.86 10.75
N GLU A 318 -10.37 20.94 10.76
CA GLU A 318 -9.87 20.31 11.96
C GLU A 318 -8.95 21.24 12.76
N ALA A 319 -8.93 21.07 14.07
CA ALA A 319 -7.86 21.62 14.91
C ALA A 319 -6.53 20.93 14.57
N ARG A 320 -5.40 21.60 14.85
CA ARG A 320 -4.05 21.11 14.51
C ARG A 320 -3.81 19.68 14.97
N GLU A 321 -4.23 19.33 16.19
CA GLU A 321 -4.03 18.03 16.82
C GLU A 321 -4.94 16.92 16.24
N LYS A 322 -5.92 17.30 15.42
CA LYS A 322 -6.91 16.40 14.81
C LYS A 322 -6.80 16.34 13.29
N MET A 323 -5.83 17.00 12.72
CA MET A 323 -5.61 16.94 11.29
C MET A 323 -5.36 15.48 10.85
N PRO A 324 -5.97 15.06 9.73
CA PRO A 324 -5.77 13.70 9.23
C PRO A 324 -4.39 13.46 8.58
N ALA A 325 -3.63 14.51 8.31
CA ALA A 325 -2.24 14.39 7.88
C ALA A 325 -1.33 13.92 9.04
N SER A 326 -0.25 13.22 8.72
CA SER A 326 0.75 12.83 9.71
C SER A 326 1.47 14.05 10.28
N ASN A 327 1.90 13.97 11.54
CA ASN A 327 2.62 15.07 12.18
C ASN A 327 3.91 15.43 11.42
N GLU A 328 4.64 14.42 10.96
CA GLU A 328 5.87 14.59 10.16
C GLU A 328 5.61 15.45 8.91
N GLU A 329 4.57 15.11 8.14
CA GLU A 329 4.19 15.87 6.93
C GLU A 329 3.80 17.32 7.24
N ILE A 330 3.12 17.54 8.36
CA ILE A 330 2.70 18.89 8.76
C ILE A 330 3.92 19.71 9.21
N GLU A 331 4.84 19.12 9.94
CA GLU A 331 6.07 19.78 10.39
C GLU A 331 6.94 20.17 9.19
N GLU A 332 7.14 19.26 8.24
CA GLU A 332 7.85 19.54 6.99
C GLU A 332 7.20 20.67 6.18
N ALA A 333 5.87 20.75 6.14
CA ALA A 333 5.17 21.83 5.44
C ALA A 333 5.39 23.19 6.13
N LEU A 334 5.39 23.22 7.47
CA LEU A 334 5.67 24.42 8.25
C LEU A 334 7.14 24.89 8.09
N GLU A 335 8.08 23.95 8.05
CA GLU A 335 9.51 24.24 7.79
C GLU A 335 9.73 24.83 6.39
N GLU A 336 8.92 24.45 5.42
CA GLU A 336 8.91 25.02 4.07
C GLU A 336 8.18 26.37 3.98
N GLY A 337 7.73 26.93 5.09
CA GLY A 337 7.11 28.27 5.16
C GLY A 337 5.64 28.30 4.76
N ILE A 338 4.96 27.15 4.68
CA ILE A 338 3.52 27.09 4.39
C ILE A 338 2.74 27.56 5.62
N GLU A 339 1.85 28.54 5.42
CA GLU A 339 0.98 29.04 6.48
C GLU A 339 -0.18 28.07 6.72
N LEU A 340 -0.34 27.62 7.97
CA LEU A 340 -1.39 26.68 8.35
C LEU A 340 -2.46 27.35 9.19
N ASN A 341 -3.70 27.35 8.70
CA ASN A 341 -4.90 27.89 9.33
C ASN A 341 -5.87 26.76 9.66
N CYS A 342 -5.95 26.39 10.93
CA CYS A 342 -6.81 25.31 11.42
C CYS A 342 -8.08 25.81 12.05
N GLY A 343 -9.15 24.99 12.05
CA GLY A 343 -10.42 25.31 12.69
C GLY A 343 -11.29 26.31 11.94
N TRP A 344 -11.23 26.31 10.62
CA TRP A 344 -11.96 27.23 9.73
C TRP A 344 -13.17 26.58 9.10
#